data_c0d628cecc511ee1209d78006890d528
#
_entry.id   c0d628cecc511ee1209d78006890d528
#
_cell.length_a   1.000
_cell.length_b   1.000
_cell.length_c   1.000
_cell.angle_alpha   90.00
_cell.angle_beta   90.00
_cell.angle_gamma   90.00
#
_symmetry.space_group_name_H-M   'P 1'
#
loop_
_entity.id
_entity.type
_entity.pdbx_description
1 polymer ?
#
loop_
_entity_poly.entity_id
_entity_poly.type
_entity_poly.pdbx_seq_one_letter_code
_entity_poly.pdbx_strand_id
1 'polypeptide(L)'
;NIDDVALIFEGGGMRASYTAGVVATLLERGMDFSHVYGISAGASHTVNYVSRNIERSRASFTDLVCDPEFGGVGSLLAGRGFFNAHHLYEGIAEDLAGTDEIMAFDFDAFLANKAEVHIEGFDWDTGETVAWTKTDMPTMRDMMLRVRASSTMPLFMPPTVIDGRTFMDGGMGTSWGICLDAARRDGFERFFIVRTQPRGYRKKPLGALPRAVFR
;
A
#
# COMPACT_ATOMS: atom_id res chain seq x y z
N ASN A 1 1.03 -8.99 -22.22
CA ASN A 1 1.80 -8.63 -21.01
C ASN A 1 2.83 -7.56 -21.35
N ILE A 2 3.10 -6.70 -20.39
CA ILE A 2 4.14 -5.67 -20.46
C ILE A 2 5.25 -6.11 -19.48
N ASP A 3 6.29 -6.73 -20.05
CA ASP A 3 7.33 -7.43 -19.28
C ASP A 3 8.62 -6.59 -19.10
N ASP A 4 8.78 -5.53 -19.91
CA ASP A 4 9.96 -4.67 -19.94
C ASP A 4 9.77 -3.31 -19.27
N VAL A 5 8.63 -3.12 -18.60
CA VAL A 5 8.29 -1.89 -17.89
C VAL A 5 7.83 -2.23 -16.46
N ALA A 6 8.47 -1.67 -15.45
CA ALA A 6 7.99 -1.76 -14.08
C ALA A 6 6.85 -0.78 -13.82
N LEU A 7 5.70 -1.27 -13.31
CA LEU A 7 4.61 -0.42 -12.83
C LEU A 7 4.87 -0.05 -11.38
N ILE A 8 4.89 1.25 -11.07
CA ILE A 8 5.21 1.75 -9.73
C ILE A 8 4.11 2.68 -9.24
N PHE A 9 3.50 2.35 -8.10
CA PHE A 9 2.51 3.17 -7.42
C PHE A 9 3.16 3.93 -6.26
N GLU A 10 3.18 5.28 -6.35
CA GLU A 10 3.68 6.15 -5.28
C GLU A 10 2.76 6.08 -4.05
N GLY A 11 3.33 6.11 -2.85
CA GLY A 11 2.61 6.35 -1.61
C GLY A 11 1.98 7.74 -1.55
N GLY A 12 1.08 7.97 -0.60
CA GLY A 12 0.48 9.29 -0.51
C GLY A 12 -0.80 9.39 0.33
N GLY A 13 -1.18 8.35 1.06
CA GLY A 13 -2.42 8.31 1.82
C GLY A 13 -3.61 8.59 0.90
N MET A 14 -4.52 9.47 1.31
CA MET A 14 -5.74 9.78 0.55
C MET A 14 -5.51 10.46 -0.81
N ARG A 15 -4.31 11.02 -1.08
CA ARG A 15 -4.00 11.50 -2.44
C ARG A 15 -4.02 10.40 -3.49
N ALA A 16 -3.85 9.16 -3.06
CA ALA A 16 -3.89 7.97 -3.90
C ALA A 16 -5.32 7.62 -4.40
N SER A 17 -6.36 8.36 -4.01
CA SER A 17 -7.67 8.29 -4.67
C SER A 17 -7.57 8.56 -6.18
N TYR A 18 -6.63 9.42 -6.60
CA TYR A 18 -6.29 9.58 -8.01
C TYR A 18 -5.76 8.29 -8.63
N THR A 19 -4.92 7.58 -7.91
CA THR A 19 -4.31 6.31 -8.35
C THR A 19 -5.37 5.22 -8.57
N ALA A 20 -6.47 5.21 -7.80
CA ALA A 20 -7.58 4.28 -8.00
C ALA A 20 -8.19 4.40 -9.41
N GLY A 21 -8.37 5.64 -9.91
CA GLY A 21 -8.82 5.90 -11.27
C GLY A 21 -7.83 5.41 -12.34
N VAL A 22 -6.52 5.54 -12.07
CA VAL A 22 -5.49 5.02 -12.98
C VAL A 22 -5.50 3.50 -12.98
N VAL A 23 -5.56 2.84 -11.82
CA VAL A 23 -5.67 1.37 -11.71
C VAL A 23 -6.87 0.86 -12.50
N ALA A 24 -8.04 1.46 -12.29
CA ALA A 24 -9.25 1.11 -13.05
C ALA A 24 -9.02 1.23 -14.56
N THR A 25 -8.44 2.35 -15.01
CA THR A 25 -8.17 2.57 -16.44
C THR A 25 -7.18 1.55 -17.02
N LEU A 26 -6.12 1.20 -16.29
CA LEU A 26 -5.16 0.17 -16.72
C LEU A 26 -5.85 -1.19 -16.91
N LEU A 27 -6.68 -1.58 -15.93
CA LEU A 27 -7.42 -2.84 -15.97
C LEU A 27 -8.49 -2.87 -17.09
N GLU A 28 -9.26 -1.80 -17.25
CA GLU A 28 -10.27 -1.64 -18.33
C GLU A 28 -9.63 -1.73 -19.72
N ARG A 29 -8.38 -1.28 -19.86
CA ARG A 29 -7.63 -1.34 -21.13
C ARG A 29 -6.82 -2.63 -21.31
N GLY A 30 -6.91 -3.58 -20.37
CA GLY A 30 -6.16 -4.83 -20.44
C GLY A 30 -4.64 -4.63 -20.42
N MET A 31 -4.16 -3.58 -19.74
CA MET A 31 -2.72 -3.34 -19.58
C MET A 31 -2.20 -4.20 -18.43
N ASP A 32 -1.51 -5.27 -18.78
CA ASP A 32 -1.00 -6.27 -17.83
C ASP A 32 0.51 -6.12 -17.67
N PHE A 33 0.92 -5.48 -16.57
CA PHE A 33 2.33 -5.37 -16.19
C PHE A 33 2.74 -6.59 -15.38
N SER A 34 3.88 -7.19 -15.74
CA SER A 34 4.40 -8.38 -15.06
C SER A 34 5.12 -8.07 -13.74
N HIS A 35 5.46 -6.81 -13.46
CA HIS A 35 6.13 -6.40 -12.22
C HIS A 35 5.50 -5.12 -11.68
N VAL A 36 5.01 -5.20 -10.44
CA VAL A 36 4.23 -4.13 -9.80
C VAL A 36 4.81 -3.80 -8.43
N TYR A 37 5.11 -2.53 -8.23
CA TYR A 37 5.78 -2.01 -7.04
C TYR A 37 4.89 -1.00 -6.32
N GLY A 38 4.88 -1.03 -4.99
CA GLY A 38 4.11 -0.04 -4.22
C GLY A 38 4.56 0.15 -2.79
N ILE A 39 4.33 1.36 -2.27
CA ILE A 39 4.58 1.72 -0.88
C ILE A 39 3.35 2.43 -0.32
N SER A 40 3.00 2.17 0.95
CA SER A 40 1.89 2.86 1.63
C SER A 40 0.59 2.67 0.85
N ALA A 41 -0.16 3.73 0.56
CA ALA A 41 -1.33 3.65 -0.31
C ALA A 41 -1.01 3.01 -1.69
N GLY A 42 0.22 3.13 -2.19
CA GLY A 42 0.69 2.43 -3.38
C GLY A 42 0.72 0.91 -3.21
N ALA A 43 1.03 0.41 -2.00
CA ALA A 43 0.95 -1.03 -1.71
C ALA A 43 -0.48 -1.55 -1.82
N SER A 44 -1.47 -0.79 -1.32
CA SER A 44 -2.90 -1.13 -1.48
C SER A 44 -3.30 -1.18 -2.96
N HIS A 45 -2.82 -0.22 -3.77
CA HIS A 45 -3.08 -0.23 -5.21
C HIS A 45 -2.37 -1.37 -5.94
N THR A 46 -1.19 -1.78 -5.49
CA THR A 46 -0.47 -2.94 -6.02
C THR A 46 -1.30 -4.21 -5.89
N VAL A 47 -1.79 -4.52 -4.69
CA VAL A 47 -2.61 -5.74 -4.49
C VAL A 47 -3.97 -5.63 -5.18
N ASN A 48 -4.59 -4.45 -5.21
CA ASN A 48 -5.84 -4.22 -5.94
C ASN A 48 -5.66 -4.39 -7.46
N TYR A 49 -4.59 -3.88 -8.03
CA TYR A 49 -4.27 -4.06 -9.45
C TYR A 49 -4.06 -5.54 -9.78
N VAL A 50 -3.30 -6.25 -8.96
CA VAL A 50 -2.97 -7.65 -9.19
C VAL A 50 -4.18 -8.57 -8.98
N SER A 51 -5.10 -8.27 -8.05
CA SER A 51 -6.37 -8.99 -7.91
C SER A 51 -7.40 -8.68 -9.02
N ARG A 52 -7.11 -7.66 -9.87
CA ARG A 52 -7.92 -7.26 -11.04
C ARG A 52 -9.34 -6.79 -10.72
N ASN A 53 -9.66 -6.49 -9.48
CA ASN A 53 -10.96 -5.99 -9.08
C ASN A 53 -11.04 -4.46 -9.23
N ILE A 54 -11.69 -3.98 -10.30
CA ILE A 54 -11.83 -2.56 -10.63
C ILE A 54 -12.69 -1.84 -9.60
N GLU A 55 -13.81 -2.45 -9.22
CA GLU A 55 -14.79 -1.84 -8.32
C GLU A 55 -14.19 -1.66 -6.93
N ARG A 56 -13.55 -2.69 -6.39
CA ARG A 56 -12.83 -2.61 -5.13
C ARG A 56 -11.69 -1.59 -5.17
N SER A 57 -10.96 -1.52 -6.28
CA SER A 57 -9.89 -0.53 -6.44
C SER A 57 -10.37 0.91 -6.30
N ARG A 58 -11.59 1.20 -6.77
CA ARG A 58 -12.25 2.51 -6.59
C ARG A 58 -12.79 2.66 -5.16
N ALA A 59 -13.63 1.71 -4.71
CA ALA A 59 -14.33 1.80 -3.43
C ALA A 59 -13.39 1.93 -2.23
N SER A 60 -12.25 1.24 -2.25
CA SER A 60 -11.24 1.31 -1.17
C SER A 60 -10.61 2.71 -0.98
N PHE A 61 -10.75 3.62 -1.95
CA PHE A 61 -10.23 4.99 -1.86
C PHE A 61 -11.28 6.09 -2.03
N THR A 62 -12.55 5.72 -2.26
CA THR A 62 -13.68 6.68 -2.39
C THR A 62 -14.74 6.45 -1.32
N ASP A 63 -15.18 5.21 -1.13
CA ASP A 63 -16.32 4.89 -0.28
C ASP A 63 -15.89 4.58 1.16
N LEU A 64 -14.74 3.94 1.31
CA LEU A 64 -14.20 3.56 2.61
C LEU A 64 -13.99 4.76 3.55
N VAL A 65 -13.74 5.96 3.02
CA VAL A 65 -13.59 7.17 3.83
C VAL A 65 -14.90 7.60 4.51
N CYS A 66 -16.05 7.12 4.02
CA CYS A 66 -17.36 7.35 4.59
C CYS A 66 -17.76 6.31 5.64
N ASP A 67 -16.95 5.26 5.82
CA ASP A 67 -17.15 4.23 6.83
C ASP A 67 -17.00 4.83 8.24
N PRO A 68 -17.99 4.69 9.15
CA PRO A 68 -17.88 5.17 10.52
C PRO A 68 -16.67 4.61 11.30
N GLU A 69 -16.21 3.41 10.95
CA GLU A 69 -15.03 2.76 11.56
C GLU A 69 -13.71 3.17 10.90
N PHE A 70 -13.73 4.01 9.85
CA PHE A 70 -12.52 4.47 9.14
C PHE A 70 -11.50 5.10 10.09
N GLY A 71 -11.98 5.92 11.06
CA GLY A 71 -11.10 6.56 12.02
C GLY A 71 -11.70 7.82 12.63
N GLY A 72 -10.82 8.66 13.17
CA GLY A 72 -11.18 9.93 13.79
C GLY A 72 -10.84 9.99 15.27
N VAL A 73 -11.36 11.03 15.95
CA VAL A 73 -11.07 11.27 17.37
C VAL A 73 -11.57 10.13 18.27
N GLY A 74 -12.73 9.54 17.95
CA GLY A 74 -13.27 8.40 18.68
C GLY A 74 -12.37 7.16 18.59
N SER A 75 -11.83 6.87 17.41
CA SER A 75 -10.87 5.79 17.18
C SER A 75 -9.57 6.02 17.99
N LEU A 76 -9.07 7.27 17.99
CA LEU A 76 -7.88 7.66 18.75
C LEU A 76 -8.09 7.48 20.26
N LEU A 77 -9.23 7.94 20.79
CA LEU A 77 -9.56 7.79 22.21
C LEU A 77 -9.75 6.32 22.62
N ALA A 78 -10.18 5.47 21.70
CA ALA A 78 -10.29 4.03 21.91
C ALA A 78 -8.95 3.28 21.78
N GLY A 79 -7.83 3.98 21.56
CA GLY A 79 -6.49 3.38 21.43
C GLY A 79 -6.23 2.69 20.08
N ARG A 80 -7.13 2.85 19.10
CA ARG A 80 -7.02 2.23 17.75
C ARG A 80 -6.19 3.07 16.77
N GLY A 81 -5.69 4.22 17.19
CA GLY A 81 -5.07 5.24 16.34
C GLY A 81 -6.10 6.20 15.76
N PHE A 82 -5.62 7.27 15.09
CA PHE A 82 -6.52 8.19 14.38
C PHE A 82 -7.20 7.47 13.20
N PHE A 83 -6.46 6.65 12.46
CA PHE A 83 -7.01 5.71 11.49
C PHE A 83 -7.09 4.32 12.15
N ASN A 84 -8.26 3.67 12.04
CA ASN A 84 -8.47 2.32 12.56
C ASN A 84 -7.84 1.28 11.62
N ALA A 85 -6.52 1.14 11.71
CA ALA A 85 -5.74 0.33 10.79
C ALA A 85 -6.19 -1.14 10.74
N HIS A 86 -6.58 -1.73 11.89
CA HIS A 86 -7.08 -3.10 11.93
C HIS A 86 -8.34 -3.25 11.07
N HIS A 87 -9.34 -2.39 11.26
CA HIS A 87 -10.57 -2.42 10.47
C HIS A 87 -10.31 -2.24 8.98
N LEU A 88 -9.47 -1.25 8.63
CA LEU A 88 -9.21 -0.88 7.24
C LEU A 88 -8.47 -1.96 6.42
N TYR A 89 -7.65 -2.76 7.06
CA TYR A 89 -6.82 -3.76 6.36
C TYR A 89 -7.26 -5.19 6.65
N GLU A 90 -7.30 -5.58 7.93
CA GLU A 90 -7.62 -6.96 8.28
C GLU A 90 -9.13 -7.18 8.43
N GLY A 91 -9.82 -6.30 9.19
CA GLY A 91 -11.24 -6.48 9.52
C GLY A 91 -12.12 -6.61 8.29
N ILE A 92 -12.08 -5.63 7.39
CA ILE A 92 -12.89 -5.68 6.14
C ILE A 92 -12.54 -6.91 5.30
N ALA A 93 -11.26 -7.28 5.21
CA ALA A 93 -10.84 -8.43 4.42
C ALA A 93 -11.30 -9.76 5.04
N GLU A 94 -11.29 -9.87 6.37
CA GLU A 94 -11.75 -11.05 7.11
C GLU A 94 -13.29 -11.16 7.10
N ASP A 95 -14.00 -10.06 7.36
CA ASP A 95 -15.46 -10.02 7.45
C ASP A 95 -16.15 -10.27 6.11
N LEU A 96 -15.55 -9.82 5.01
CA LEU A 96 -16.11 -9.94 3.66
C LEU A 96 -15.52 -11.09 2.84
N ALA A 97 -14.66 -11.91 3.44
CA ALA A 97 -14.01 -13.02 2.74
C ALA A 97 -15.08 -13.98 2.14
N GLY A 98 -15.00 -14.21 0.82
CA GLY A 98 -15.91 -15.11 0.09
C GLY A 98 -17.32 -14.57 -0.12
N THR A 99 -17.57 -13.28 0.12
CA THR A 99 -18.82 -12.61 -0.22
C THR A 99 -18.75 -11.93 -1.59
N ASP A 100 -19.91 -11.52 -2.13
CA ASP A 100 -20.01 -10.72 -3.36
C ASP A 100 -19.96 -9.20 -3.09
N GLU A 101 -19.60 -8.79 -1.89
CA GLU A 101 -19.51 -7.38 -1.53
C GLU A 101 -18.36 -6.68 -2.27
N ILE A 102 -18.56 -5.41 -2.66
CA ILE A 102 -17.59 -4.63 -3.45
C ILE A 102 -16.22 -4.56 -2.76
N MET A 103 -16.21 -4.49 -1.43
CA MET A 103 -14.98 -4.42 -0.64
C MET A 103 -14.31 -5.77 -0.37
N ALA A 104 -14.96 -6.90 -0.73
CA ALA A 104 -14.35 -8.21 -0.64
C ALA A 104 -13.08 -8.28 -1.49
N PHE A 105 -12.03 -8.90 -0.96
CA PHE A 105 -10.77 -9.07 -1.67
C PHE A 105 -10.71 -10.46 -2.30
N ASP A 106 -10.53 -10.50 -3.62
CA ASP A 106 -10.33 -11.75 -4.36
C ASP A 106 -8.86 -12.18 -4.24
N PHE A 107 -8.58 -12.93 -3.17
CA PHE A 107 -7.24 -13.43 -2.88
C PHE A 107 -6.81 -14.54 -3.86
N ASP A 108 -7.76 -15.34 -4.35
CA ASP A 108 -7.46 -16.38 -5.33
C ASP A 108 -7.05 -15.78 -6.66
N ALA A 109 -7.73 -14.72 -7.12
CA ALA A 109 -7.30 -13.97 -8.30
C ALA A 109 -5.92 -13.31 -8.11
N PHE A 110 -5.62 -12.78 -6.91
CA PHE A 110 -4.31 -12.24 -6.57
C PHE A 110 -3.21 -13.31 -6.69
N LEU A 111 -3.43 -14.50 -6.12
CA LEU A 111 -2.47 -15.60 -6.20
C LEU A 111 -2.31 -16.14 -7.63
N ALA A 112 -3.42 -16.31 -8.36
CA ALA A 112 -3.41 -16.82 -9.73
C ALA A 112 -2.74 -15.88 -10.73
N ASN A 113 -2.71 -14.58 -10.46
CA ASN A 113 -2.05 -13.62 -11.33
C ASN A 113 -0.54 -13.86 -11.33
N LYS A 114 0.08 -13.87 -12.51
CA LYS A 114 1.53 -14.14 -12.68
C LYS A 114 2.41 -12.92 -12.41
N ALA A 115 1.83 -11.73 -12.20
CA ALA A 115 2.60 -10.54 -11.93
C ALA A 115 3.39 -10.68 -10.62
N GLU A 116 4.65 -10.29 -10.64
CA GLU A 116 5.49 -10.15 -9.44
C GLU A 116 5.11 -8.89 -8.69
N VAL A 117 5.08 -9.01 -7.36
CA VAL A 117 4.70 -7.93 -6.45
C VAL A 117 5.89 -7.55 -5.57
N HIS A 118 6.11 -6.25 -5.42
CA HIS A 118 7.12 -5.70 -4.51
C HIS A 118 6.47 -4.62 -3.64
N ILE A 119 6.41 -4.88 -2.33
CA ILE A 119 5.89 -3.94 -1.33
C ILE A 119 7.01 -3.64 -0.34
N GLU A 120 7.22 -2.37 0.01
CA GLU A 120 8.23 -1.99 0.99
C GLU A 120 7.59 -1.48 2.29
N GLY A 121 8.17 -1.90 3.41
CA GLY A 121 7.94 -1.37 4.74
C GLY A 121 9.22 -0.84 5.37
N PHE A 122 9.09 -0.11 6.47
CA PHE A 122 10.21 0.38 7.27
C PHE A 122 10.27 -0.39 8.59
N ASP A 123 11.33 -1.13 8.81
CA ASP A 123 11.60 -1.77 10.08
C ASP A 123 12.04 -0.73 11.11
N TRP A 124 11.20 -0.53 12.13
CA TRP A 124 11.45 0.46 13.17
C TRP A 124 12.62 0.09 14.08
N ASP A 125 12.83 -1.20 14.30
CA ASP A 125 13.83 -1.69 15.25
C ASP A 125 15.24 -1.57 14.67
N THR A 126 15.40 -1.79 13.35
CA THR A 126 16.70 -1.74 12.65
C THR A 126 16.94 -0.46 11.87
N GLY A 127 15.87 0.27 11.51
CA GLY A 127 15.96 1.44 10.62
C GLY A 127 16.12 1.08 9.14
N GLU A 128 15.86 -0.18 8.77
CA GLU A 128 16.06 -0.66 7.41
C GLU A 128 14.76 -0.67 6.60
N THR A 129 14.89 -0.53 5.28
CA THR A 129 13.80 -0.82 4.34
C THR A 129 13.71 -2.32 4.14
N VAL A 130 12.52 -2.89 4.37
CA VAL A 130 12.22 -4.30 4.13
C VAL A 130 11.29 -4.41 2.94
N ALA A 131 11.59 -5.33 2.03
CA ALA A 131 10.77 -5.63 0.88
C ALA A 131 10.04 -6.96 1.06
N TRP A 132 8.79 -7.00 0.63
CA TRP A 132 7.98 -8.21 0.60
C TRP A 132 7.49 -8.49 -0.82
N THR A 133 7.48 -9.75 -1.18
CA THR A 133 6.99 -10.28 -2.45
C THR A 133 5.78 -11.20 -2.20
N LYS A 134 5.20 -11.78 -3.25
CA LYS A 134 4.11 -12.75 -3.08
C LYS A 134 4.47 -13.95 -2.21
N THR A 135 5.73 -14.36 -2.18
CA THR A 135 6.20 -15.48 -1.34
C THR A 135 6.06 -15.17 0.15
N ASP A 136 6.08 -13.90 0.53
CA ASP A 136 5.86 -13.45 1.90
C ASP A 136 4.37 -13.30 2.25
N MET A 137 3.48 -13.52 1.28
CA MET A 137 2.03 -13.32 1.38
C MET A 137 1.25 -14.60 1.04
N PRO A 138 1.53 -15.73 1.70
CA PRO A 138 0.89 -17.02 1.39
C PRO A 138 -0.59 -17.07 1.77
N THR A 139 -1.06 -16.20 2.65
CA THR A 139 -2.46 -16.06 3.02
C THR A 139 -2.94 -14.62 2.84
N MET A 140 -4.26 -14.43 2.75
CA MET A 140 -4.86 -13.09 2.70
C MET A 140 -4.45 -12.25 3.92
N ARG A 141 -4.41 -12.84 5.11
CA ARG A 141 -3.96 -12.16 6.32
C ARG A 141 -2.50 -11.69 6.22
N ASP A 142 -1.61 -12.56 5.73
CA ASP A 142 -0.20 -12.19 5.53
C ASP A 142 -0.05 -11.01 4.58
N MET A 143 -0.82 -11.01 3.49
CA MET A 143 -0.85 -9.91 2.53
C MET A 143 -1.35 -8.63 3.18
N MET A 144 -2.50 -8.67 3.87
CA MET A 144 -3.09 -7.49 4.51
C MET A 144 -2.17 -6.91 5.59
N LEU A 145 -1.48 -7.76 6.37
CA LEU A 145 -0.50 -7.29 7.36
C LEU A 145 0.68 -6.56 6.72
N ARG A 146 1.19 -7.01 5.57
CA ARG A 146 2.30 -6.34 4.86
C ARG A 146 1.85 -5.03 4.22
N VAL A 147 0.65 -5.01 3.63
CA VAL A 147 0.05 -3.78 3.10
C VAL A 147 -0.19 -2.77 4.23
N ARG A 148 -0.73 -3.21 5.38
CA ARG A 148 -0.89 -2.38 6.57
C ARG A 148 0.46 -1.87 7.07
N ALA A 149 1.47 -2.73 7.23
CA ALA A 149 2.81 -2.35 7.68
C ALA A 149 3.40 -1.27 6.77
N SER A 150 3.32 -1.47 5.45
CA SER A 150 3.74 -0.49 4.44
C SER A 150 3.02 0.86 4.57
N SER A 151 1.81 0.87 5.14
CA SER A 151 0.93 2.06 5.24
C SER A 151 0.82 2.62 6.66
N THR A 152 1.53 2.07 7.64
CA THR A 152 1.44 2.47 9.06
C THR A 152 2.07 3.83 9.29
N MET A 153 1.27 4.88 9.23
CA MET A 153 1.74 6.25 9.44
C MET A 153 2.06 6.52 10.90
N PRO A 154 3.28 7.00 11.22
CA PRO A 154 3.65 7.39 12.58
C PRO A 154 2.66 8.38 13.17
N LEU A 155 2.34 8.22 14.47
CA LEU A 155 1.40 9.02 15.26
C LEU A 155 -0.08 8.84 14.88
N PHE A 156 -0.41 8.42 13.66
CA PHE A 156 -1.79 8.25 13.21
C PHE A 156 -2.29 6.81 13.32
N MET A 157 -1.39 5.85 13.30
CA MET A 157 -1.71 4.43 13.39
C MET A 157 -0.84 3.74 14.43
N PRO A 158 -1.36 2.74 15.16
CA PRO A 158 -0.51 1.86 15.97
C PRO A 158 0.51 1.13 15.08
N PRO A 159 1.75 0.93 15.55
CA PRO A 159 2.74 0.16 14.81
C PRO A 159 2.22 -1.23 14.43
N THR A 160 2.64 -1.72 13.26
CA THR A 160 2.30 -3.07 12.81
C THR A 160 3.41 -4.03 13.21
N VAL A 161 3.05 -5.12 13.90
CA VAL A 161 4.00 -6.15 14.32
C VAL A 161 3.84 -7.38 13.42
N ILE A 162 4.95 -7.83 12.80
CA ILE A 162 5.01 -9.04 11.99
C ILE A 162 6.22 -9.86 12.50
N ASP A 163 5.98 -11.08 12.93
CA ASP A 163 7.00 -12.00 13.43
C ASP A 163 7.90 -11.40 14.53
N GLY A 164 7.29 -10.61 15.42
CA GLY A 164 7.98 -9.97 16.54
C GLY A 164 8.78 -8.71 16.19
N ARG A 165 8.79 -8.27 14.93
CA ARG A 165 9.41 -7.03 14.45
C ARG A 165 8.37 -5.94 14.26
N THR A 166 8.75 -4.71 14.55
CA THR A 166 7.87 -3.54 14.46
C THR A 166 8.06 -2.82 13.12
N PHE A 167 6.96 -2.60 12.41
CA PHE A 167 7.00 -1.94 11.10
C PHE A 167 6.19 -0.66 11.07
N MET A 168 6.68 0.28 10.27
CA MET A 168 6.06 1.56 9.96
C MET A 168 6.03 1.78 8.44
N ASP A 169 5.38 2.89 8.01
CA ASP A 169 5.20 3.25 6.60
C ASP A 169 6.50 3.18 5.79
N GLY A 170 6.48 2.44 4.69
CA GLY A 170 7.64 2.25 3.81
C GLY A 170 8.20 3.55 3.23
N GLY A 171 7.39 4.62 3.19
CA GLY A 171 7.86 5.95 2.80
C GLY A 171 8.87 6.59 3.77
N MET A 172 9.10 5.99 4.95
CA MET A 172 10.18 6.36 5.86
C MET A 172 11.52 5.74 5.48
N GLY A 173 11.51 4.69 4.67
CA GLY A 173 12.70 3.99 4.20
C GLY A 173 13.43 4.74 3.07
N THR A 174 14.41 4.06 2.47
CA THR A 174 15.31 4.62 1.46
C THR A 174 14.64 5.00 0.15
N SER A 175 13.50 4.38 -0.16
CA SER A 175 12.73 4.62 -1.40
C SER A 175 11.86 5.89 -1.36
N TRP A 176 11.69 6.53 -0.20
CA TRP A 176 10.97 7.81 -0.04
C TRP A 176 9.53 7.82 -0.60
N GLY A 177 8.88 6.66 -0.68
CA GLY A 177 7.51 6.50 -1.17
C GLY A 177 7.40 6.11 -2.65
N ILE A 178 8.51 5.90 -3.37
CA ILE A 178 8.55 5.45 -4.78
C ILE A 178 9.59 4.35 -4.93
N CYS A 179 9.21 3.10 -5.22
CA CYS A 179 10.12 1.95 -5.35
C CYS A 179 10.99 2.00 -6.63
N LEU A 180 11.45 3.18 -7.06
CA LEU A 180 12.22 3.32 -8.31
C LEU A 180 13.57 2.60 -8.24
N ASP A 181 14.26 2.74 -7.11
CA ASP A 181 15.58 2.12 -6.93
C ASP A 181 15.48 0.61 -6.77
N ALA A 182 14.36 0.10 -6.20
CA ALA A 182 14.07 -1.33 -6.17
C ALA A 182 13.89 -1.88 -7.59
N ALA A 183 13.03 -1.27 -8.39
CA ALA A 183 12.80 -1.68 -9.76
C ALA A 183 14.09 -1.61 -10.63
N ARG A 184 14.96 -0.64 -10.38
CA ARG A 184 16.29 -0.58 -11.03
C ARG A 184 17.21 -1.72 -10.62
N ARG A 185 17.23 -2.10 -9.33
CA ARG A 185 18.00 -3.27 -8.85
C ARG A 185 17.52 -4.57 -9.48
N ASP A 186 16.21 -4.66 -9.76
CA ASP A 186 15.60 -5.81 -10.44
C ASP A 186 15.85 -5.79 -11.97
N GLY A 187 16.60 -4.79 -12.48
CA GLY A 187 17.06 -4.72 -13.87
C GLY A 187 16.18 -3.93 -14.82
N PHE A 188 15.14 -3.24 -14.31
CA PHE A 188 14.29 -2.42 -15.16
C PHE A 188 14.96 -1.09 -15.54
N GLU A 189 14.84 -0.74 -16.82
CA GLU A 189 15.25 0.56 -17.37
C GLU A 189 14.05 1.43 -17.78
N ARG A 190 12.85 0.83 -17.85
CA ARG A 190 11.60 1.50 -18.23
C ARG A 190 10.60 1.40 -17.11
N PHE A 191 9.95 2.53 -16.80
CA PHE A 191 9.06 2.66 -15.64
C PHE A 191 7.75 3.35 -16.03
N PHE A 192 6.63 2.80 -15.58
CA PHE A 192 5.34 3.47 -15.56
C PHE A 192 5.06 3.88 -14.10
N ILE A 193 5.25 5.15 -13.78
CA ILE A 193 5.14 5.65 -12.40
C ILE A 193 3.84 6.44 -12.25
N VAL A 194 2.94 5.95 -11.39
CA VAL A 194 1.72 6.65 -11.01
C VAL A 194 2.02 7.48 -9.76
N ARG A 195 2.07 8.79 -9.91
CA ARG A 195 2.42 9.72 -8.84
C ARG A 195 1.19 10.31 -8.17
N THR A 196 1.29 10.52 -6.87
CA THR A 196 0.26 11.17 -6.04
C THR A 196 0.54 12.67 -5.80
N GLN A 197 1.69 13.16 -6.25
CA GLN A 197 2.10 14.54 -6.12
C GLN A 197 2.03 15.28 -7.47
N PRO A 198 1.70 16.58 -7.49
CA PRO A 198 1.65 17.36 -8.71
C PRO A 198 3.04 17.50 -9.35
N ARG A 199 3.05 17.76 -10.66
CA ARG A 199 4.29 18.03 -11.40
C ARG A 199 5.05 19.19 -10.75
N GLY A 200 6.36 19.01 -10.55
CA GLY A 200 7.22 20.02 -9.92
C GLY A 200 7.23 20.01 -8.40
N TYR A 201 6.43 19.16 -7.75
CA TYR A 201 6.52 19.00 -6.30
C TYR A 201 7.93 18.60 -5.86
N ARG A 202 8.45 19.29 -4.85
CA ARG A 202 9.71 18.96 -4.17
C ARG A 202 9.43 18.76 -2.68
N LYS A 203 9.82 17.62 -2.14
CA LYS A 203 9.70 17.33 -0.72
C LYS A 203 10.57 18.32 0.06
N LYS A 204 9.96 19.01 1.03
CA LYS A 204 10.71 19.92 1.92
C LYS A 204 11.51 19.09 2.92
N PRO A 205 12.71 19.58 3.34
CA PRO A 205 13.44 18.97 4.43
C PRO A 205 12.59 18.93 5.71
N LEU A 206 12.69 17.86 6.48
CA LEU A 206 12.08 17.79 7.80
C LEU A 206 12.69 18.88 8.70
N GLY A 207 11.83 19.66 9.35
CA GLY A 207 12.24 20.61 10.38
C GLY A 207 12.83 19.92 11.62
N ALA A 208 13.31 20.70 12.59
CA ALA A 208 13.95 20.15 13.80
C ALA A 208 13.00 19.32 14.69
N LEU A 209 11.70 19.72 14.78
CA LEU A 209 10.72 19.07 15.65
C LEU A 209 10.44 17.61 15.26
N PRO A 210 10.18 17.26 13.97
CA PRO A 210 10.04 15.88 13.57
C PRO A 210 11.30 15.03 13.83
N ARG A 211 12.50 15.62 13.66
CA ARG A 211 13.76 14.92 13.94
C ARG A 211 13.93 14.52 15.40
N ALA A 212 13.37 15.30 16.33
CA ALA A 212 13.43 14.98 17.76
C ALA A 212 12.45 13.86 18.17
N VAL A 213 11.35 13.70 17.42
CA VAL A 213 10.33 12.67 17.67
C VAL A 213 10.74 11.30 17.11
N PHE A 214 11.58 11.30 16.05
CA PHE A 214 12.00 10.07 15.33
C PHE A 214 13.47 9.68 15.59
N ARG A 215 14.02 10.09 16.76
CA ARG A 215 15.33 9.67 17.24
C ARG A 215 15.25 8.53 18.24
#